data_d40235130488c7eac06ca2e67410d2b4
#
_entry.id   d40235130488c7eac06ca2e67410d2b4
#
_cell.length_a   1.000
_cell.length_b   1.000
_cell.length_c   1.000
_cell.angle_alpha   90.00
_cell.angle_beta   90.00
_cell.angle_gamma   90.00
#
_symmetry.space_group_name_H-M   'P 1'
#
loop_
_entity.id
_entity.type
_entity.pdbx_description
1 polymer ?
#
loop_
_entity_poly.entity_id
_entity_poly.type
_entity_poly.pdbx_seq_one_letter_code
_entity_poly.pdbx_strand_id
1 'polypeptide(L)'
;MKRKKIYGIFMLVAIAVFLFAGGRILQIYLNYQESQKVYEQMEGFTQKIEDQDLSPEAVPGETPEEVAEQGVLQVDFNKLEEINPDVIAWIEIPGLEISYPVVQGRDNDYYLYHLITGENHKSGSIFMDFHNQENLSDRNSIIYGHNMKDGSMFGTLDQYQSQALYRNYPCFYMYVPGYIYEYQIFSCYAAPTDHPAYTYDFPTSEDYEVFLETLQRSAEYNTGTTVTKEDQVVTLSTCVNTRKDYRYLVHGKLKQKIKMEE
;
A
#
# COMPACT_ATOMS: atom_id res chain seq x y z
N MET A 1 53.11 17.87 -28.29
CA MET A 1 52.82 16.43 -28.09
C MET A 1 52.16 16.10 -26.76
N LYS A 2 52.62 16.59 -25.60
CA LYS A 2 52.06 16.27 -24.26
C LYS A 2 50.58 16.62 -24.09
N ARG A 3 50.12 17.83 -24.56
CA ARG A 3 48.68 18.27 -24.43
C ARG A 3 47.69 17.34 -25.16
N LYS A 4 48.01 16.89 -26.39
CA LYS A 4 47.12 15.99 -27.15
C LYS A 4 46.95 14.63 -26.47
N LYS A 5 48.01 14.09 -25.82
CA LYS A 5 47.91 12.84 -25.02
C LYS A 5 47.04 13.03 -23.78
N ILE A 6 47.09 14.19 -23.11
CA ILE A 6 46.27 14.50 -21.96
C ILE A 6 44.78 14.57 -22.37
N TYR A 7 44.43 15.24 -23.45
CA TYR A 7 43.04 15.26 -23.94
C TYR A 7 42.52 13.88 -24.33
N GLY A 8 43.38 13.02 -24.93
CA GLY A 8 43.02 11.64 -25.23
C GLY A 8 42.70 10.83 -23.97
N ILE A 9 43.46 11.00 -22.87
CA ILE A 9 43.17 10.33 -21.58
C ILE A 9 41.86 10.84 -20.98
N PHE A 10 41.63 12.18 -20.97
CA PHE A 10 40.36 12.74 -20.48
C PHE A 10 39.15 12.23 -21.28
N MET A 11 39.27 12.13 -22.59
CA MET A 11 38.20 11.58 -23.45
C MET A 11 37.91 10.10 -23.12
N LEU A 12 38.95 9.27 -22.94
CA LEU A 12 38.76 7.85 -22.57
C LEU A 12 38.11 7.70 -21.19
N VAL A 13 38.49 8.52 -20.21
CA VAL A 13 37.87 8.54 -18.89
C VAL A 13 36.39 8.97 -19.00
N ALA A 14 36.11 10.01 -19.77
CA ALA A 14 34.72 10.46 -19.97
C ALA A 14 33.85 9.39 -20.64
N ILE A 15 34.38 8.67 -21.65
CA ILE A 15 33.69 7.55 -22.29
C ILE A 15 33.46 6.41 -21.28
N ALA A 16 34.44 6.06 -20.47
CA ALA A 16 34.32 5.01 -19.46
C ALA A 16 33.23 5.36 -18.41
N VAL A 17 33.22 6.61 -17.94
CA VAL A 17 32.19 7.11 -17.01
C VAL A 17 30.80 7.06 -17.65
N PHE A 18 30.70 7.48 -18.93
CA PHE A 18 29.44 7.45 -19.66
C PHE A 18 28.90 6.03 -19.84
N LEU A 19 29.76 5.07 -20.23
CA LEU A 19 29.38 3.66 -20.39
C LEU A 19 29.00 3.04 -19.05
N PHE A 20 29.72 3.35 -17.97
CA PHE A 20 29.39 2.89 -16.62
C PHE A 20 28.03 3.44 -16.16
N ALA A 21 27.78 4.75 -16.36
CA ALA A 21 26.50 5.39 -16.01
C ALA A 21 25.34 4.80 -16.82
N GLY A 22 25.55 4.61 -18.15
CA GLY A 22 24.56 3.97 -19.02
C GLY A 22 24.25 2.54 -18.59
N GLY A 23 25.27 1.74 -18.25
CA GLY A 23 25.09 0.38 -17.70
C GLY A 23 24.31 0.37 -16.38
N ARG A 24 24.57 1.32 -15.49
CA ARG A 24 23.80 1.45 -14.23
C ARG A 24 22.34 1.84 -14.47
N ILE A 25 22.07 2.76 -15.40
CA ILE A 25 20.69 3.13 -15.77
C ILE A 25 19.95 1.92 -16.35
N LEU A 26 20.58 1.19 -17.28
CA LEU A 26 20.01 -0.01 -17.86
C LEU A 26 19.71 -1.08 -16.80
N GLN A 27 20.64 -1.31 -15.85
CA GLN A 27 20.42 -2.23 -14.76
C GLN A 27 19.23 -1.84 -13.87
N ILE A 28 19.10 -0.54 -13.55
CA ILE A 28 17.97 -0.01 -12.80
C ILE A 28 16.66 -0.24 -13.57
N TYR A 29 16.65 0.06 -14.86
CA TYR A 29 15.48 -0.14 -15.72
C TYR A 29 15.06 -1.61 -15.77
N LEU A 30 16.00 -2.54 -15.98
CA LEU A 30 15.71 -3.97 -16.03
C LEU A 30 15.16 -4.49 -14.68
N ASN A 31 15.68 -4.00 -13.55
CA ASN A 31 15.15 -4.37 -12.24
C ASN A 31 13.70 -3.89 -12.06
N TYR A 32 13.33 -2.69 -12.51
CA TYR A 32 11.94 -2.24 -12.46
C TYR A 32 11.03 -3.09 -13.34
N GLN A 33 11.49 -3.44 -14.54
CA GLN A 33 10.74 -4.31 -15.46
C GLN A 33 10.50 -5.72 -14.88
N GLU A 34 11.43 -6.25 -14.09
CA GLU A 34 11.31 -7.55 -13.44
C GLU A 34 10.15 -7.57 -12.45
N SER A 35 10.13 -6.63 -11.49
CA SER A 35 9.02 -6.54 -10.51
C SER A 35 7.69 -6.20 -11.17
N GLN A 36 7.67 -5.30 -12.16
CA GLN A 36 6.47 -4.93 -12.87
C GLN A 36 5.82 -6.15 -13.55
N LYS A 37 6.59 -6.99 -14.23
CA LYS A 37 6.07 -8.22 -14.86
C LYS A 37 5.45 -9.19 -13.86
N VAL A 38 6.08 -9.33 -12.67
CA VAL A 38 5.53 -10.18 -11.61
C VAL A 38 4.16 -9.66 -11.17
N TYR A 39 4.03 -8.37 -10.90
CA TYR A 39 2.77 -7.80 -10.42
C TYR A 39 1.70 -7.67 -11.51
N GLU A 40 2.06 -7.42 -12.78
CA GLU A 40 1.15 -7.52 -13.93
C GLU A 40 0.58 -8.95 -14.09
N GLN A 41 1.40 -9.99 -13.82
CA GLN A 41 0.90 -11.37 -13.80
C GLN A 41 -0.11 -11.59 -12.66
N MET A 42 0.16 -11.05 -11.46
CA MET A 42 -0.77 -11.15 -10.32
C MET A 42 -2.08 -10.40 -10.62
N GLU A 43 -1.99 -9.21 -11.23
CA GLU A 43 -3.16 -8.44 -11.66
C GLU A 43 -4.03 -9.24 -12.67
N GLY A 44 -3.42 -10.09 -13.47
CA GLY A 44 -4.13 -11.04 -14.35
C GLY A 44 -5.03 -12.07 -13.63
N PHE A 45 -4.93 -12.18 -12.29
CA PHE A 45 -5.83 -12.97 -11.45
C PHE A 45 -6.98 -12.15 -10.85
N THR A 46 -7.14 -10.91 -11.29
CA THR A 46 -8.27 -10.06 -10.93
C THR A 46 -9.15 -9.77 -12.13
N GLN A 47 -10.44 -9.62 -11.91
CA GLN A 47 -11.42 -9.22 -12.93
C GLN A 47 -12.34 -8.16 -12.34
N LYS A 48 -12.65 -7.11 -13.12
CA LYS A 48 -13.70 -6.16 -12.72
C LYS A 48 -15.07 -6.79 -12.92
N ILE A 49 -15.89 -6.72 -11.87
CA ILE A 49 -17.29 -7.17 -11.90
C ILE A 49 -18.23 -5.97 -11.73
N GLU A 50 -19.44 -6.09 -12.31
CA GLU A 50 -20.50 -5.10 -12.14
C GLU A 50 -21.29 -5.38 -10.85
N ASP A 51 -21.90 -4.35 -10.27
CA ASP A 51 -22.53 -4.33 -8.92
C ASP A 51 -23.69 -5.36 -8.69
N GLN A 52 -24.08 -6.12 -9.69
CA GLN A 52 -25.28 -6.99 -9.60
C GLN A 52 -25.13 -8.22 -8.67
N ASP A 53 -23.90 -8.58 -8.31
CA ASP A 53 -23.58 -9.78 -7.52
C ASP A 53 -23.06 -9.45 -6.10
N LEU A 54 -23.38 -8.27 -5.57
CA LEU A 54 -22.84 -7.78 -4.31
C LEU A 54 -23.94 -7.65 -3.25
N SER A 55 -23.67 -8.17 -2.05
CA SER A 55 -24.56 -8.08 -0.88
C SER A 55 -23.86 -7.33 0.26
N PRO A 56 -24.09 -6.00 0.43
CA PRO A 56 -23.50 -5.24 1.52
C PRO A 56 -23.97 -5.76 2.89
N GLU A 57 -23.03 -6.06 3.79
CA GLU A 57 -23.31 -6.35 5.19
C GLU A 57 -23.12 -5.09 6.03
N ALA A 58 -24.12 -4.73 6.84
CA ALA A 58 -24.03 -3.55 7.69
C ALA A 58 -22.96 -3.73 8.78
N VAL A 59 -22.04 -2.77 8.88
CA VAL A 59 -21.17 -2.61 10.04
C VAL A 59 -21.97 -1.87 11.13
N PRO A 60 -21.85 -2.22 12.41
CA PRO A 60 -22.58 -1.53 13.49
C PRO A 60 -22.38 -0.02 13.43
N GLY A 61 -23.49 0.73 13.27
CA GLY A 61 -23.50 2.19 13.20
C GLY A 61 -23.48 2.81 11.80
N GLU A 62 -23.36 2.00 10.74
CA GLU A 62 -23.37 2.49 9.35
C GLU A 62 -24.58 1.89 8.60
N THR A 63 -25.17 2.67 7.69
CA THR A 63 -26.15 2.18 6.71
C THR A 63 -25.37 1.73 5.47
N PRO A 64 -25.61 0.51 4.93
CA PRO A 64 -25.00 0.10 3.68
C PRO A 64 -25.30 1.12 2.58
N GLU A 65 -24.27 1.67 1.97
CA GLU A 65 -24.36 2.50 0.79
C GLU A 65 -24.08 1.65 -0.45
N GLU A 66 -24.63 2.04 -1.60
CA GLU A 66 -24.23 1.42 -2.87
C GLU A 66 -22.71 1.54 -3.05
N VAL A 67 -22.08 0.44 -3.45
CA VAL A 67 -20.66 0.43 -3.78
C VAL A 67 -20.43 1.44 -4.90
N ALA A 68 -19.39 2.27 -4.78
CA ALA A 68 -19.14 3.34 -5.74
C ALA A 68 -19.14 2.80 -7.19
N GLU A 69 -19.63 3.60 -8.13
CA GLU A 69 -19.78 3.31 -9.58
C GLU A 69 -18.48 2.82 -10.31
N GLN A 70 -17.39 2.62 -9.56
CA GLN A 70 -16.05 2.32 -10.12
C GLN A 70 -15.83 0.83 -10.42
N GLY A 71 -16.81 -0.03 -10.14
CA GLY A 71 -16.67 -1.49 -10.26
C GLY A 71 -15.71 -2.05 -9.21
N VAL A 72 -16.00 -3.24 -8.70
CA VAL A 72 -15.15 -3.96 -7.76
C VAL A 72 -14.36 -5.06 -8.46
N LEU A 73 -13.30 -5.54 -7.81
CA LEU A 73 -12.51 -6.66 -8.31
C LEU A 73 -13.05 -7.99 -7.77
N GLN A 74 -13.12 -8.99 -8.63
CA GLN A 74 -13.10 -10.38 -8.21
C GLN A 74 -11.66 -10.87 -8.26
N VAL A 75 -11.13 -11.36 -7.13
CA VAL A 75 -9.76 -11.82 -6.99
C VAL A 75 -9.71 -13.34 -6.88
N ASP A 76 -8.93 -14.00 -7.73
CA ASP A 76 -8.71 -15.45 -7.69
C ASP A 76 -7.62 -15.77 -6.63
N PHE A 77 -8.05 -15.84 -5.36
CA PHE A 77 -7.14 -16.15 -4.24
C PHE A 77 -6.53 -17.54 -4.37
N ASN A 78 -7.20 -18.52 -4.95
CA ASN A 78 -6.64 -19.87 -5.15
C ASN A 78 -5.36 -19.82 -5.99
N LYS A 79 -5.36 -19.04 -7.09
CA LYS A 79 -4.15 -18.87 -7.91
C LYS A 79 -3.05 -18.08 -7.21
N LEU A 80 -3.41 -17.09 -6.40
CA LEU A 80 -2.42 -16.34 -5.62
C LEU A 80 -1.75 -17.21 -4.55
N GLU A 81 -2.53 -18.04 -3.83
CA GLU A 81 -2.05 -18.99 -2.83
C GLU A 81 -1.14 -20.08 -3.42
N GLU A 82 -1.40 -20.53 -4.66
CA GLU A 82 -0.49 -21.44 -5.39
C GLU A 82 0.90 -20.83 -5.63
N ILE A 83 0.98 -19.50 -5.76
CA ILE A 83 2.26 -18.77 -5.91
C ILE A 83 2.90 -18.52 -4.56
N ASN A 84 2.10 -18.06 -3.60
CA ASN A 84 2.57 -17.76 -2.25
C ASN A 84 1.45 -17.95 -1.21
N PRO A 85 1.58 -18.95 -0.32
CA PRO A 85 0.58 -19.20 0.72
C PRO A 85 0.50 -18.10 1.79
N ASP A 86 1.45 -17.15 1.82
CA ASP A 86 1.43 -16.01 2.72
C ASP A 86 0.52 -14.86 2.21
N VAL A 87 -0.16 -15.04 1.06
CA VAL A 87 -1.16 -14.07 0.57
C VAL A 87 -2.40 -14.11 1.46
N ILE A 88 -2.75 -12.94 2.01
CA ILE A 88 -3.90 -12.79 2.92
C ILE A 88 -5.00 -11.90 2.34
N ALA A 89 -4.65 -10.98 1.43
CA ALA A 89 -5.58 -10.01 0.88
C ALA A 89 -5.08 -9.46 -0.46
N TRP A 90 -5.93 -8.65 -1.10
CA TRP A 90 -5.55 -7.76 -2.19
C TRP A 90 -5.97 -6.34 -1.83
N ILE A 91 -5.10 -5.36 -2.02
CA ILE A 91 -5.42 -3.94 -1.81
C ILE A 91 -5.66 -3.23 -3.14
N GLU A 92 -6.69 -2.38 -3.18
CA GLU A 92 -6.95 -1.48 -4.30
C GLU A 92 -7.18 -0.06 -3.78
N ILE A 93 -6.45 0.91 -4.37
CA ILE A 93 -6.65 2.35 -4.13
C ILE A 93 -6.85 3.00 -5.52
N PRO A 94 -8.10 3.09 -6.01
CA PRO A 94 -8.38 3.45 -7.40
C PRO A 94 -7.79 4.79 -7.84
N GLY A 95 -7.82 5.79 -6.94
CA GLY A 95 -7.29 7.14 -7.22
C GLY A 95 -5.78 7.23 -7.39
N LEU A 96 -5.04 6.17 -7.03
CA LEU A 96 -3.58 6.10 -7.09
C LEU A 96 -3.08 5.00 -8.03
N GLU A 97 -3.98 4.25 -8.68
CA GLU A 97 -3.66 3.07 -9.50
C GLU A 97 -2.84 2.03 -8.69
N ILE A 98 -3.08 1.94 -7.37
CA ILE A 98 -2.48 0.93 -6.51
C ILE A 98 -3.40 -0.28 -6.51
N SER A 99 -2.90 -1.42 -6.99
CA SER A 99 -3.62 -2.69 -7.07
C SER A 99 -2.62 -3.84 -6.91
N TYR A 100 -2.53 -4.41 -5.69
CA TYR A 100 -1.49 -5.38 -5.33
C TYR A 100 -1.99 -6.45 -4.38
N PRO A 101 -1.45 -7.69 -4.46
CA PRO A 101 -1.61 -8.67 -3.40
C PRO A 101 -0.93 -8.17 -2.12
N VAL A 102 -1.52 -8.51 -0.97
CA VAL A 102 -0.97 -8.25 0.36
C VAL A 102 -0.56 -9.58 0.96
N VAL A 103 0.69 -9.68 1.38
CA VAL A 103 1.24 -10.85 2.06
C VAL A 103 1.46 -10.59 3.54
N GLN A 104 1.54 -11.64 4.36
CA GLN A 104 1.98 -11.54 5.75
C GLN A 104 3.04 -12.56 6.06
N GLY A 105 4.23 -12.10 6.43
CA GLY A 105 5.35 -12.95 6.82
C GLY A 105 5.43 -13.20 8.32
N ARG A 106 6.49 -13.86 8.73
CA ARG A 106 6.80 -14.13 10.15
C ARG A 106 7.52 -12.96 10.83
N ASP A 107 7.89 -11.95 10.09
CA ASP A 107 8.55 -10.71 10.51
C ASP A 107 8.25 -9.60 9.50
N ASN A 108 8.66 -8.35 9.82
CA ASN A 108 8.48 -7.19 8.95
C ASN A 108 9.68 -6.94 8.02
N ASP A 109 10.67 -7.83 7.96
CA ASP A 109 11.89 -7.65 7.17
C ASP A 109 11.86 -8.45 5.86
N TYR A 110 11.31 -9.66 5.86
CA TYR A 110 11.37 -10.55 4.71
C TYR A 110 10.74 -9.91 3.46
N TYR A 111 9.47 -9.54 3.53
CA TYR A 111 8.74 -8.96 2.39
C TYR A 111 9.14 -7.52 2.06
N LEU A 112 9.91 -6.87 2.92
CA LEU A 112 10.54 -5.59 2.60
C LEU A 112 11.54 -5.73 1.43
N TYR A 113 12.11 -6.92 1.23
CA TYR A 113 13.14 -7.17 0.22
C TYR A 113 12.86 -8.38 -0.68
N HIS A 114 11.66 -8.96 -0.62
CA HIS A 114 11.28 -10.09 -1.46
C HIS A 114 9.95 -9.82 -2.17
N LEU A 115 9.91 -10.16 -3.47
CA LEU A 115 8.66 -10.16 -4.23
C LEU A 115 7.73 -11.25 -3.70
N ILE A 116 6.46 -11.20 -4.09
CA ILE A 116 5.47 -12.24 -3.78
C ILE A 116 5.95 -13.65 -4.19
N THR A 117 6.74 -13.76 -5.24
CA THR A 117 7.34 -15.01 -5.76
C THR A 117 8.53 -15.50 -4.94
N GLY A 118 8.99 -14.74 -3.95
CA GLY A 118 10.11 -15.09 -3.06
C GLY A 118 11.49 -14.64 -3.54
N GLU A 119 11.62 -14.06 -4.73
CA GLU A 119 12.90 -13.52 -5.21
C GLU A 119 13.29 -12.25 -4.45
N ASN A 120 14.58 -12.13 -4.12
CA ASN A 120 15.11 -10.91 -3.52
C ASN A 120 15.05 -9.75 -4.50
N HIS A 121 14.31 -8.70 -4.15
CA HIS A 121 14.14 -7.53 -4.98
C HIS A 121 13.89 -6.25 -4.15
N LYS A 122 14.42 -5.12 -4.62
CA LYS A 122 14.31 -3.82 -3.93
C LYS A 122 12.88 -3.25 -3.83
N SER A 123 11.96 -3.70 -4.67
CA SER A 123 10.56 -3.28 -4.61
C SER A 123 9.81 -3.97 -3.47
N GLY A 124 10.29 -5.13 -3.01
CA GLY A 124 9.60 -5.91 -2.01
C GLY A 124 8.17 -6.26 -2.42
N SER A 125 7.33 -6.46 -1.44
CA SER A 125 5.88 -6.67 -1.58
C SER A 125 5.10 -5.64 -0.75
N ILE A 126 3.80 -5.53 -0.99
CA ILE A 126 2.89 -4.92 -0.02
C ILE A 126 2.62 -5.99 1.05
N PHE A 127 2.83 -5.67 2.32
CA PHE A 127 2.73 -6.65 3.40
C PHE A 127 2.09 -6.09 4.66
N MET A 128 1.40 -6.96 5.41
CA MET A 128 0.82 -6.63 6.69
C MET A 128 1.82 -6.89 7.82
N ASP A 129 1.77 -6.08 8.87
CA ASP A 129 2.58 -6.25 10.07
C ASP A 129 2.34 -7.64 10.69
N PHE A 130 3.43 -8.35 11.01
CA PHE A 130 3.36 -9.72 11.50
C PHE A 130 2.70 -9.87 12.87
N HIS A 131 2.49 -8.78 13.63
CA HIS A 131 1.73 -8.79 14.88
C HIS A 131 0.22 -8.78 14.66
N ASN A 132 -0.23 -8.36 13.47
CA ASN A 132 -1.65 -8.28 13.17
C ASN A 132 -2.26 -9.66 12.83
N GLN A 133 -3.58 -9.77 12.99
CA GLN A 133 -4.33 -10.95 12.58
C GLN A 133 -4.58 -10.91 11.05
N GLU A 134 -4.36 -12.03 10.37
CA GLU A 134 -4.48 -12.17 8.92
C GLU A 134 -5.87 -11.76 8.36
N ASN A 135 -6.91 -11.89 9.20
CA ASN A 135 -8.30 -11.60 8.85
C ASN A 135 -8.71 -10.12 9.03
N LEU A 136 -7.74 -9.22 9.27
CA LEU A 136 -7.98 -7.78 9.49
C LEU A 136 -8.94 -7.48 10.66
N SER A 137 -9.00 -8.34 11.68
CA SER A 137 -9.92 -8.19 12.82
C SER A 137 -9.39 -7.29 13.93
N ASP A 138 -8.13 -6.86 13.86
CA ASP A 138 -7.54 -5.97 14.86
C ASP A 138 -8.18 -4.58 14.83
N ARG A 139 -8.01 -3.84 15.93
CA ARG A 139 -8.39 -2.43 16.00
C ARG A 139 -7.60 -1.56 15.03
N ASN A 140 -6.31 -1.89 14.81
CA ASN A 140 -5.44 -1.24 13.84
C ASN A 140 -4.61 -2.30 13.11
N SER A 141 -4.88 -2.54 11.83
CA SER A 141 -4.06 -3.36 10.95
C SER A 141 -3.11 -2.48 10.15
N ILE A 142 -1.82 -2.79 10.17
CA ILE A 142 -0.79 -1.94 9.56
C ILE A 142 -0.29 -2.61 8.29
N ILE A 143 -0.33 -1.90 7.17
CA ILE A 143 0.08 -2.36 5.84
C ILE A 143 1.24 -1.50 5.35
N TYR A 144 2.32 -2.15 4.98
CA TYR A 144 3.54 -1.51 4.50
C TYR A 144 3.74 -1.68 3.00
N GLY A 145 4.33 -0.69 2.38
CA GLY A 145 4.80 -0.76 1.00
C GLY A 145 5.91 0.24 0.72
N HIS A 146 6.83 -0.10 -0.16
CA HIS A 146 7.90 0.80 -0.56
C HIS A 146 7.39 2.03 -1.31
N ASN A 147 8.03 3.19 -1.09
CA ASN A 147 7.89 4.38 -1.92
C ASN A 147 8.85 4.27 -3.11
N MET A 148 8.40 3.60 -4.17
CA MET A 148 9.21 3.41 -5.37
C MET A 148 9.18 4.66 -6.26
N LYS A 149 10.35 5.01 -6.86
CA LYS A 149 10.48 6.23 -7.69
C LYS A 149 9.72 6.17 -9.00
N ASP A 150 9.39 4.98 -9.48
CA ASP A 150 8.56 4.75 -10.67
C ASP A 150 7.06 4.79 -10.37
N GLY A 151 6.69 5.05 -9.09
CA GLY A 151 5.31 5.10 -8.63
C GLY A 151 4.73 3.74 -8.24
N SER A 152 5.44 2.63 -8.45
CA SER A 152 4.97 1.30 -8.05
C SER A 152 4.93 1.12 -6.53
N MET A 153 4.31 0.04 -6.07
CA MET A 153 4.02 -0.23 -4.65
C MET A 153 3.20 0.90 -4.03
N PHE A 154 3.66 1.50 -2.92
CA PHE A 154 3.07 2.70 -2.31
C PHE A 154 3.78 3.99 -2.75
N GLY A 155 4.40 3.99 -3.95
CA GLY A 155 5.15 5.12 -4.47
C GLY A 155 4.33 6.38 -4.76
N THR A 156 3.01 6.23 -4.88
CA THR A 156 2.05 7.32 -5.12
C THR A 156 1.21 7.67 -3.88
N LEU A 157 1.39 6.96 -2.75
CA LEU A 157 0.53 7.12 -1.57
C LEU A 157 0.54 8.55 -1.00
N ASP A 158 1.67 9.25 -1.09
CA ASP A 158 1.83 10.63 -0.62
C ASP A 158 1.06 11.66 -1.47
N GLN A 159 0.45 11.27 -2.60
CA GLN A 159 -0.45 12.15 -3.36
C GLN A 159 -1.73 12.48 -2.59
N TYR A 160 -2.08 11.73 -1.54
CA TYR A 160 -3.14 12.11 -0.59
C TYR A 160 -2.83 13.36 0.25
N GLN A 161 -1.67 13.99 0.11
CA GLN A 161 -1.46 15.38 0.51
C GLN A 161 -2.45 16.32 -0.22
N SER A 162 -2.95 15.92 -1.38
CA SER A 162 -3.97 16.66 -2.14
C SER A 162 -5.37 16.37 -1.61
N GLN A 163 -5.97 17.33 -0.91
CA GLN A 163 -7.39 17.23 -0.52
C GLN A 163 -8.34 17.07 -1.73
N ALA A 164 -7.94 17.53 -2.92
CA ALA A 164 -8.72 17.34 -4.14
C ALA A 164 -8.74 15.86 -4.56
N LEU A 165 -7.62 15.15 -4.43
CA LEU A 165 -7.57 13.69 -4.68
C LEU A 165 -8.48 12.96 -3.68
N TYR A 166 -8.36 13.27 -2.39
CA TYR A 166 -9.22 12.68 -1.35
C TYR A 166 -10.70 12.85 -1.66
N ARG A 167 -11.15 14.05 -2.10
CA ARG A 167 -12.56 14.29 -2.41
C ARG A 167 -13.10 13.44 -3.55
N ASN A 168 -12.26 13.07 -4.51
CA ASN A 168 -12.64 12.22 -5.63
C ASN A 168 -12.53 10.73 -5.29
N TYR A 169 -11.62 10.36 -4.40
CA TYR A 169 -11.30 8.99 -4.03
C TYR A 169 -11.14 8.87 -2.50
N PRO A 170 -12.26 8.97 -1.75
CA PRO A 170 -12.22 8.99 -0.29
C PRO A 170 -12.03 7.60 0.33
N CYS A 171 -12.08 6.53 -0.46
CA CYS A 171 -12.03 5.15 0.00
C CYS A 171 -10.92 4.35 -0.68
N PHE A 172 -10.48 3.29 0.00
CA PHE A 172 -9.71 2.19 -0.56
C PHE A 172 -10.33 0.86 -0.16
N TYR A 173 -9.96 -0.21 -0.85
CA TYR A 173 -10.57 -1.52 -0.71
C TYR A 173 -9.53 -2.57 -0.33
N MET A 174 -9.94 -3.48 0.58
CA MET A 174 -9.20 -4.71 0.88
C MET A 174 -10.10 -5.88 0.52
N TYR A 175 -9.67 -6.66 -0.46
CA TYR A 175 -10.33 -7.90 -0.87
C TYR A 175 -9.72 -9.04 -0.05
N VAL A 176 -10.56 -9.88 0.51
CA VAL A 176 -10.19 -11.12 1.19
C VAL A 176 -11.08 -12.25 0.65
N PRO A 177 -10.76 -13.53 0.85
CA PRO A 177 -11.62 -14.62 0.39
C PRO A 177 -13.07 -14.44 0.85
N GLY A 178 -14.00 -14.30 -0.11
CA GLY A 178 -15.44 -14.16 0.10
C GLY A 178 -15.93 -12.77 0.51
N TYR A 179 -15.05 -11.77 0.71
CA TYR A 179 -15.45 -10.42 1.15
C TYR A 179 -14.63 -9.30 0.52
N ILE A 180 -15.28 -8.14 0.41
CA ILE A 180 -14.64 -6.85 0.14
C ILE A 180 -14.82 -5.96 1.37
N TYR A 181 -13.74 -5.39 1.87
CA TYR A 181 -13.75 -4.42 2.96
C TYR A 181 -13.50 -3.04 2.40
N GLU A 182 -14.49 -2.16 2.44
CA GLU A 182 -14.37 -0.76 2.07
C GLU A 182 -13.90 0.06 3.27
N TYR A 183 -12.79 0.75 3.11
CA TYR A 183 -12.24 1.65 4.14
C TYR A 183 -12.36 3.10 3.72
N GLN A 184 -13.04 3.92 4.53
CA GLN A 184 -13.13 5.36 4.32
C GLN A 184 -11.93 6.04 4.97
N ILE A 185 -11.17 6.81 4.19
CA ILE A 185 -10.01 7.56 4.67
C ILE A 185 -10.48 8.67 5.61
N PHE A 186 -9.90 8.74 6.81
CA PHE A 186 -10.20 9.77 7.79
C PHE A 186 -8.99 10.65 8.16
N SER A 187 -7.77 10.18 7.88
CA SER A 187 -6.54 10.92 8.20
C SER A 187 -5.40 10.53 7.27
N CYS A 188 -4.60 11.51 6.83
CA CYS A 188 -3.36 11.28 6.10
C CYS A 188 -2.34 12.38 6.43
N TYR A 189 -1.07 11.99 6.61
CA TYR A 189 0.01 12.90 7.04
C TYR A 189 1.38 12.22 6.97
N ALA A 190 2.45 13.04 7.04
CA ALA A 190 3.81 12.55 7.24
C ALA A 190 4.19 12.58 8.73
N ALA A 191 4.70 11.48 9.26
CA ALA A 191 5.11 11.35 10.67
C ALA A 191 6.46 10.63 10.83
N PRO A 192 7.17 10.83 11.96
CA PRO A 192 8.37 10.07 12.26
C PRO A 192 8.06 8.58 12.51
N THR A 193 9.07 7.73 12.37
CA THR A 193 8.93 6.26 12.48
C THR A 193 8.55 5.76 13.86
N ASP A 194 8.67 6.57 14.90
CA ASP A 194 8.27 6.29 16.30
C ASP A 194 6.89 6.88 16.66
N HIS A 195 6.10 7.31 15.63
CA HIS A 195 4.76 7.85 15.83
C HIS A 195 3.80 6.78 16.37
N PRO A 196 2.84 7.15 17.28
CA PRO A 196 1.83 6.22 17.82
C PRO A 196 0.98 5.46 16.78
N ALA A 197 0.95 5.89 15.53
CA ALA A 197 0.24 5.20 14.43
C ALA A 197 0.61 3.71 14.27
N TYR A 198 1.77 3.30 14.79
CA TYR A 198 2.24 1.90 14.76
C TYR A 198 1.82 1.07 15.98
N THR A 199 0.92 1.58 16.81
CA THR A 199 0.33 0.81 17.92
C THR A 199 -0.69 -0.18 17.36
N TYR A 200 -0.55 -1.46 17.68
CA TYR A 200 -1.46 -2.55 17.28
C TYR A 200 -2.18 -3.19 18.47
N ASP A 201 -1.71 -2.97 19.69
CA ASP A 201 -2.32 -3.50 20.92
C ASP A 201 -2.83 -2.36 21.80
N PHE A 202 -4.07 -2.50 22.27
CA PHE A 202 -4.77 -1.49 23.08
C PHE A 202 -5.38 -2.14 24.31
N PRO A 203 -4.74 -2.02 25.49
CA PRO A 203 -5.20 -2.65 26.72
C PRO A 203 -6.62 -2.25 27.13
N THR A 204 -7.02 -1.00 26.84
CA THR A 204 -8.37 -0.49 27.13
C THR A 204 -9.01 0.16 25.91
N SER A 205 -10.32 0.38 25.96
CA SER A 205 -11.02 1.14 24.91
C SER A 205 -10.66 2.62 24.94
N GLU A 206 -10.31 3.13 26.10
CA GLU A 206 -9.85 4.51 26.30
C GLU A 206 -8.46 4.73 25.65
N ASP A 207 -7.54 3.75 25.73
CA ASP A 207 -6.25 3.83 25.03
C ASP A 207 -6.46 3.89 23.51
N TYR A 208 -7.42 3.11 23.01
CA TYR A 208 -7.77 3.14 21.58
C TYR A 208 -8.42 4.47 21.17
N GLU A 209 -9.27 5.06 21.98
CA GLU A 209 -9.88 6.37 21.73
C GLU A 209 -8.80 7.47 21.64
N VAL A 210 -7.84 7.49 22.58
CA VAL A 210 -6.68 8.41 22.55
C VAL A 210 -5.83 8.21 21.29
N PHE A 211 -5.63 6.97 20.87
CA PHE A 211 -4.96 6.64 19.62
C PHE A 211 -5.69 7.26 18.42
N LEU A 212 -6.99 7.01 18.27
CA LEU A 212 -7.81 7.55 17.17
C LEU A 212 -7.80 9.09 17.12
N GLU A 213 -7.94 9.74 18.29
CA GLU A 213 -7.80 11.20 18.39
C GLU A 213 -6.42 11.70 17.93
N THR A 214 -5.35 10.94 18.24
CA THR A 214 -3.99 11.28 17.82
C THR A 214 -3.86 11.22 16.30
N LEU A 215 -4.41 10.18 15.66
CA LEU A 215 -4.41 10.06 14.21
C LEU A 215 -5.20 11.21 13.54
N GLN A 216 -6.40 11.55 14.07
CA GLN A 216 -7.21 12.65 13.54
C GLN A 216 -6.54 14.01 13.68
N ARG A 217 -5.90 14.29 14.84
CA ARG A 217 -5.19 15.56 15.06
C ARG A 217 -3.96 15.73 14.19
N SER A 218 -3.34 14.62 13.77
CA SER A 218 -2.14 14.63 12.91
C SER A 218 -2.47 14.88 11.44
N ALA A 219 -3.75 14.80 11.04
CA ALA A 219 -4.18 14.93 9.64
C ALA A 219 -3.77 16.27 9.02
N GLU A 220 -3.24 16.25 7.80
CA GLU A 220 -2.86 17.44 7.03
C GLU A 220 -4.07 18.33 6.69
N TYR A 221 -5.27 17.74 6.61
CA TYR A 221 -6.53 18.44 6.40
C TYR A 221 -7.69 17.68 7.04
N ASN A 222 -8.78 18.38 7.28
CA ASN A 222 -10.01 17.76 7.79
C ASN A 222 -10.74 17.04 6.65
N THR A 223 -10.93 15.74 6.79
CA THR A 223 -11.70 14.90 5.85
C THR A 223 -13.20 14.99 6.07
N GLY A 224 -13.64 15.43 7.23
CA GLY A 224 -15.05 15.38 7.67
C GLY A 224 -15.49 13.99 8.16
N THR A 225 -14.65 12.97 8.05
CA THR A 225 -14.96 11.61 8.51
C THR A 225 -14.75 11.51 10.02
N THR A 226 -15.76 11.06 10.74
CA THR A 226 -15.69 10.78 12.18
C THR A 226 -15.26 9.34 12.40
N VAL A 227 -14.37 9.11 13.36
CA VAL A 227 -13.93 7.79 13.81
C VAL A 227 -14.18 7.66 15.31
N THR A 228 -14.62 6.48 15.74
CA THR A 228 -14.99 6.16 17.12
C THR A 228 -14.27 4.88 17.58
N LYS A 229 -14.30 4.58 18.86
CA LYS A 229 -13.69 3.36 19.45
C LYS A 229 -14.32 2.05 19.00
N GLU A 230 -15.48 2.10 18.36
CA GLU A 230 -16.16 0.95 17.76
C GLU A 230 -15.64 0.63 16.35
N ASP A 231 -14.95 1.58 15.71
CA ASP A 231 -14.42 1.42 14.36
C ASP A 231 -13.14 0.58 14.36
N GLN A 232 -12.95 -0.22 13.31
CA GLN A 232 -11.68 -0.87 12.97
C GLN A 232 -10.96 -0.01 11.93
N VAL A 233 -9.65 0.14 12.08
CA VAL A 233 -8.87 0.96 11.15
C VAL A 233 -7.76 0.16 10.47
N VAL A 234 -7.41 0.59 9.27
CA VAL A 234 -6.20 0.16 8.56
C VAL A 234 -5.28 1.36 8.39
N THR A 235 -4.01 1.16 8.73
CA THR A 235 -2.93 2.13 8.54
C THR A 235 -2.06 1.70 7.36
N LEU A 236 -2.06 2.47 6.28
CA LEU A 236 -1.14 2.30 5.15
C LEU A 236 0.11 3.14 5.40
N SER A 237 1.30 2.56 5.22
CA SER A 237 2.57 3.20 5.55
C SER A 237 3.60 3.06 4.43
N THR A 238 4.20 4.19 4.03
CA THR A 238 5.32 4.23 3.07
C THR A 238 6.41 5.21 3.49
N CYS A 239 7.61 5.09 2.90
CA CYS A 239 8.73 5.99 3.19
C CYS A 239 8.48 7.39 2.61
N VAL A 240 9.02 8.42 3.27
CA VAL A 240 9.11 9.77 2.72
C VAL A 240 10.49 9.94 2.06
N ASN A 241 10.53 10.14 0.75
CA ASN A 241 11.78 10.18 -0.03
C ASN A 241 12.79 11.25 0.42
N THR A 242 12.32 12.35 0.98
CA THR A 242 13.13 13.49 1.43
C THR A 242 13.57 13.39 2.88
N ARG A 243 12.98 12.48 3.68
CA ARG A 243 13.20 12.33 5.13
C ARG A 243 13.17 10.85 5.50
N LYS A 244 14.35 10.24 5.66
CA LYS A 244 14.51 8.79 5.90
C LYS A 244 13.84 8.28 7.17
N ASP A 245 13.74 9.11 8.18
CA ASP A 245 13.12 8.89 9.49
C ASP A 245 11.62 9.19 9.52
N TYR A 246 11.02 9.49 8.37
CA TYR A 246 9.59 9.77 8.22
C TYR A 246 8.90 8.77 7.32
N ARG A 247 7.61 8.57 7.63
CA ARG A 247 6.68 7.79 6.81
C ARG A 247 5.49 8.66 6.44
N TYR A 248 4.95 8.43 5.25
CA TYR A 248 3.65 8.94 4.88
C TYR A 248 2.60 7.89 5.25
N LEU A 249 1.57 8.32 5.96
CA LEU A 249 0.54 7.47 6.53
C LEU A 249 -0.82 7.86 5.97
N VAL A 250 -1.63 6.86 5.64
CA VAL A 250 -3.04 7.01 5.29
C VAL A 250 -3.84 6.06 6.17
N HIS A 251 -4.84 6.59 6.88
CA HIS A 251 -5.68 5.83 7.79
C HIS A 251 -7.10 5.77 7.28
N GLY A 252 -7.61 4.56 7.09
CA GLY A 252 -8.99 4.28 6.74
C GLY A 252 -9.73 3.60 7.88
N LYS A 253 -10.97 4.02 8.17
CA LYS A 253 -11.89 3.26 9.02
C LYS A 253 -12.72 2.31 8.16
N LEU A 254 -13.04 1.14 8.68
CA LEU A 254 -13.95 0.22 8.02
C LEU A 254 -15.33 0.85 7.89
N LYS A 255 -15.79 1.06 6.65
CA LYS A 255 -17.09 1.64 6.32
C LYS A 255 -18.14 0.54 6.14
N GLN A 256 -17.81 -0.50 5.37
CA GLN A 256 -18.68 -1.64 5.16
C GLN A 256 -17.91 -2.90 4.75
N LYS A 257 -18.57 -4.05 4.98
CA LYS A 257 -18.15 -5.36 4.46
C LYS A 257 -19.17 -5.79 3.42
N ILE A 258 -18.68 -6.23 2.28
CA ILE A 258 -19.51 -6.66 1.15
C ILE A 258 -19.20 -8.12 0.94
N LYS A 259 -20.22 -8.97 1.08
CA LYS A 259 -20.09 -10.40 0.79
C LYS A 259 -20.14 -10.62 -0.72
N MET A 260 -19.18 -11.37 -1.23
CA MET A 260 -19.17 -11.81 -2.61
C MET A 260 -19.95 -13.13 -2.72
N GLU A 261 -20.88 -13.21 -3.66
CA GLU A 261 -21.51 -14.49 -4.01
C GLU A 261 -20.50 -15.35 -4.80
N GLU A 262 -20.39 -16.64 -4.44
CA GLU A 262 -19.49 -17.61 -5.10
C GLU A 262 -19.99 -17.97 -6.51
#